data_9d2d3442b8bc7254d9377043bd94b2e6
#
_entry.id   9d2d3442b8bc7254d9377043bd94b2e6
#
_cell.length_a   1.000
_cell.length_b   1.000
_cell.length_c   1.000
_cell.angle_alpha   90.00
_cell.angle_beta   90.00
_cell.angle_gamma   90.00
#
_symmetry.space_group_name_H-M   'P 1'
#
loop_
_entity.id
_entity.type
_entity.pdbx_description
1 polymer ?
#
loop_
_entity_poly.entity_id
_entity_poly.type
_entity_poly.pdbx_seq_one_letter_code
_entity_poly.pdbx_strand_id
1 'polypeptide(L)' 'MSYADATAFAASLAATLMVSIVVFQAGDGTHAACPTAEWDGDDDMVRLEIDPFD' A
#
# COMPACT_ATOMS: atom_id res chain seq x y z
N MET A 1 -1.17 -10.20 -4.98
CA MET A 1 -0.30 -10.47 -3.81
C MET A 1 -1.16 -10.82 -2.61
N SER A 2 -0.62 -11.60 -1.70
CA SER A 2 -1.23 -11.76 -0.38
C SER A 2 -1.03 -10.46 0.41
N TYR A 3 -1.77 -10.33 1.51
CA TYR A 3 -1.63 -9.17 2.38
C TYR A 3 -0.18 -9.04 2.90
N ALA A 4 0.41 -10.15 3.33
CA ALA A 4 1.78 -10.15 3.84
C ALA A 4 2.78 -9.72 2.77
N ASP A 5 2.63 -10.22 1.56
CA ASP A 5 3.52 -9.85 0.45
C ASP A 5 3.37 -8.38 0.07
N ALA A 6 2.13 -7.91 0.01
CA ALA A 6 1.86 -6.51 -0.32
C ALA A 6 2.42 -5.57 0.75
N THR A 7 2.31 -5.96 2.02
CA THR A 7 2.84 -5.17 3.13
C THR A 7 4.37 -5.09 3.06
N ALA A 8 5.04 -6.21 2.79
CA ALA A 8 6.50 -6.23 2.65
C ALA A 8 6.95 -5.37 1.46
N PHE A 9 6.24 -5.47 0.34
CA PHE A 9 6.52 -4.66 -0.84
C PHE A 9 6.32 -3.18 -0.54
N ALA A 10 5.23 -2.84 0.15
CA ALA A 10 4.90 -1.46 0.49
C ALA A 10 5.96 -0.85 1.41
N ALA A 11 6.45 -1.62 2.40
CA ALA A 11 7.48 -1.13 3.30
C ALA A 11 8.78 -0.83 2.55
N SER A 12 9.18 -1.72 1.64
CA SER A 12 10.35 -1.53 0.80
C SER A 12 10.18 -0.31 -0.11
N LEU A 13 9.01 -0.16 -0.70
CA LEU A 13 8.71 0.94 -1.61
C LEU A 13 8.73 2.27 -0.88
N ALA A 14 8.13 2.33 0.32
CA ALA A 14 8.12 3.55 1.13
C ALA A 14 9.54 3.97 1.47
N ALA A 15 10.39 3.03 1.87
CA ALA A 15 11.77 3.32 2.20
C ALA A 15 12.57 3.79 0.99
N THR A 16 12.29 3.22 -0.18
CA THR A 16 13.02 3.54 -1.41
C THR A 16 12.60 4.90 -1.96
N LEU A 17 11.29 5.16 -2.01
CA LEU A 17 10.76 6.38 -2.60
C LEU A 17 10.60 7.53 -1.59
N MET A 18 10.68 7.22 -0.30
CA MET A 18 10.50 8.19 0.79
C MET A 18 9.14 8.89 0.71
N VAL A 19 8.10 8.12 0.39
CA VAL A 19 6.71 8.61 0.34
C VAL A 19 5.81 7.59 1.03
N SER A 20 4.64 8.05 1.49
CA SER A 20 3.66 7.16 2.10
C SER A 20 3.08 6.22 1.06
N ILE A 21 2.91 4.95 1.43
CA ILE A 21 2.40 3.90 0.55
C ILE A 21 1.14 3.31 1.19
N VAL A 22 0.07 3.14 0.41
CA VAL A 22 -1.12 2.44 0.88
C VAL A 22 -1.12 1.00 0.38
N VAL A 23 -1.54 0.09 1.25
CA VAL A 23 -1.82 -1.31 0.89
C VAL A 23 -3.34 -1.43 0.81
N PHE A 24 -3.85 -1.88 -0.31
CA PHE A 24 -5.29 -1.97 -0.54
C PHE A 24 -5.67 -3.33 -1.09
N GLN A 25 -6.93 -3.69 -0.93
CA GLN A 25 -7.47 -4.93 -1.45
C GLN A 25 -8.19 -4.65 -2.78
N ALA A 26 -7.76 -5.34 -3.84
CA ALA A 26 -8.41 -5.25 -5.14
C ALA A 26 -9.73 -6.03 -5.15
N GLY A 27 -10.54 -5.79 -6.17
CA GLY A 27 -11.87 -6.40 -6.29
C GLY A 27 -11.86 -7.92 -6.39
N ASP A 28 -10.73 -8.52 -6.79
CA ASP A 28 -10.60 -9.99 -6.90
C ASP A 28 -10.06 -10.62 -5.60
N GLY A 29 -9.90 -9.84 -4.55
CA GLY A 29 -9.43 -10.34 -3.26
C GLY A 29 -7.92 -10.30 -3.07
N THR A 30 -7.16 -9.96 -4.10
CA THR A 30 -5.71 -9.82 -3.97
C THR A 30 -5.38 -8.45 -3.37
N HIS A 31 -4.14 -8.29 -2.93
CA HIS A 31 -3.67 -7.04 -2.35
C HIS A 31 -2.60 -6.41 -3.24
N ALA A 32 -2.48 -5.10 -3.18
CA ALA A 32 -1.48 -4.35 -3.92
C ALA A 32 -1.06 -3.13 -3.11
N ALA A 33 -0.05 -2.43 -3.59
CA ALA A 33 0.46 -1.24 -2.91
C ALA A 33 0.75 -0.16 -3.96
N CYS A 34 0.51 1.10 -3.59
CA CYS A 34 0.86 2.23 -4.44
C CYS A 34 1.10 3.46 -3.56
N PRO A 35 1.80 4.48 -4.08
CA PRO A 35 1.95 5.74 -3.35
C PRO A 35 0.60 6.36 -3.03
N THR A 36 0.47 6.89 -1.82
CA THR A 36 -0.78 7.51 -1.37
C THR A 36 -1.25 8.59 -2.34
N ALA A 37 -0.33 9.35 -2.89
CA ALA A 37 -0.65 10.44 -3.82
C ALA A 37 -1.27 9.92 -5.14
N GLU A 38 -1.04 8.67 -5.48
CA GLU A 38 -1.59 8.05 -6.69
C GLU A 38 -2.84 7.23 -6.42
N TRP A 39 -3.23 7.08 -5.16
CA TRP A 39 -4.40 6.31 -4.78
C TRP A 39 -5.67 7.12 -5.06
N ASP A 40 -6.55 6.58 -5.89
CA ASP A 40 -7.82 7.22 -6.23
C ASP A 40 -9.04 6.30 -5.98
N GLY A 41 -8.83 5.20 -5.27
CA GLY A 41 -9.90 4.30 -4.90
C GLY A 41 -10.59 4.69 -3.61
N ASP A 42 -11.56 3.87 -3.18
CA ASP A 42 -12.29 4.11 -1.94
C ASP A 42 -11.41 3.79 -0.73
N ASP A 43 -11.53 4.62 0.31
CA ASP A 43 -10.81 4.40 1.57
C ASP A 43 -11.15 3.04 2.19
N ASP A 44 -12.36 2.53 1.92
CA ASP A 44 -12.77 1.21 2.43
C ASP A 44 -11.89 0.08 1.93
N MET A 45 -11.21 0.26 0.81
CA MET A 45 -10.31 -0.74 0.24
C MET A 45 -8.92 -0.69 0.86
N VAL A 46 -8.56 0.42 1.52
CA VAL A 46 -7.25 0.58 2.14
C VAL A 46 -7.19 -0.28 3.40
N ARG A 47 -6.14 -1.10 3.51
CA ARG A 47 -5.92 -1.97 4.65
C ARG A 47 -4.82 -1.48 5.58
N LEU A 48 -3.86 -0.73 5.02
CA LEU A 48 -2.72 -0.26 5.78
C LEU A 48 -2.09 0.91 5.03
N GLU A 49 -1.58 1.87 5.77
CA GLU A 49 -0.76 2.96 5.20
C GLU A 49 0.58 2.95 5.91
N ILE A 50 1.66 2.96 5.13
CA ILE A 50 3.03 2.93 5.66
C ILE A 50 3.67 4.28 5.38
N ASP A 51 4.13 4.93 6.46
CA ASP A 51 4.81 6.21 6.39
C ASP A 51 6.32 5.96 6.51
N PRO A 52 7.15 6.43 5.55
CA PRO A 52 8.60 6.19 5.59
C PRO A 52 9.30 6.89 6.74
N PHE A 53 8.64 7.85 7.37
CA PHE A 53 9.23 8.66 8.43
C PHE A 53 8.85 8.21 9.83
N ASP A 54 8.07 7.15 9.93
CA ASP A 54 7.64 6.60 11.23
C ASP A 54 8.56 5.49 11.72
#